data_49fe5ac0d577b2babd97a9dcb65dd23c
#
_entry.id   49fe5ac0d577b2babd97a9dcb65dd23c
#
_cell.length_a   1.000
_cell.length_b   1.000
_cell.length_c   1.000
_cell.angle_alpha   90.00
_cell.angle_beta   90.00
_cell.angle_gamma   90.00
#
_symmetry.space_group_name_H-M   'P 1'
#
loop_
_entity.id
_entity.type
_entity.pdbx_description
1 polymer ?
#
loop_
_entity_poly.entity_id
_entity_poly.type
_entity_poly.pdbx_seq_one_letter_code
_entity_poly.pdbx_strand_id
1 'polypeptide(L)'
;MKQMARRTVLLLIFAVLFVVGIFIFSVVYVGNAASWAAYPANRHIFNNNADLSGAGGIYDRKGSVLAQTVNGQRVYSEDAAVRKATLHAVGDLDGYIVTGLHSSYWKKLVGYNLVNGVFQPNGKGNDIALTLDADLCAAALKALGKYSGTVGVYNYKTGEMLCMVSTPTFDVNQKPDIEGDDSGKYTGVYVNRFLSSSYTPGSTFKLVTAAAALQTMEDIDSRTYTCHRGVEIEGEWVSCMSNHGTLTFRDALAQSCNAYFSQLAVDLGADTLTKTAKKMGFNQSFDLDGIPAKKSTLDLRNIRKIDLAWAGMGQYTTLANPLQYLTMIGAIANGGVPVKPYMIKSITSPMGLPMQVRLNKNGSRMMTKEAADTLAEMMRYNVSSNYGDNHFPGLNVCAKTGTAEVGEGVTPHSWIVGFVQDEAYPYAFVVIAENAGAGGKTARIIANSVLQAAKEVR
;
A
#
# COMPACT_ATOMS: atom_id res chain seq x y z
N MET A 1 -3.77 -66.00 -2.16
CA MET A 1 -2.84 -65.11 -2.91
C MET A 1 -3.52 -63.91 -3.53
N LYS A 2 -4.58 -63.98 -4.32
CA LYS A 2 -5.22 -62.79 -4.97
C LYS A 2 -5.75 -61.72 -3.98
N GLN A 3 -6.30 -62.12 -2.80
CA GLN A 3 -6.75 -61.14 -1.78
C GLN A 3 -5.60 -60.45 -1.07
N MET A 4 -4.49 -61.12 -0.80
CA MET A 4 -3.30 -60.47 -0.24
C MET A 4 -2.70 -59.45 -1.22
N ALA A 5 -2.58 -59.82 -2.50
CA ALA A 5 -2.10 -58.88 -3.52
C ALA A 5 -2.95 -57.61 -3.65
N ARG A 6 -4.31 -57.73 -3.59
CA ARG A 6 -5.24 -56.56 -3.58
C ARG A 6 -5.06 -55.67 -2.35
N ARG A 7 -4.87 -56.27 -1.16
CA ARG A 7 -4.61 -55.47 0.06
C ARG A 7 -3.27 -54.77 0.02
N THR A 8 -2.22 -55.40 -0.51
CA THR A 8 -0.92 -54.80 -0.68
C THR A 8 -0.97 -53.60 -1.66
N VAL A 9 -1.68 -53.75 -2.79
CA VAL A 9 -1.88 -52.65 -3.75
C VAL A 9 -2.65 -51.51 -3.13
N LEU A 10 -3.71 -51.78 -2.37
CA LEU A 10 -4.44 -50.71 -1.66
C LEU A 10 -3.57 -49.97 -0.66
N LEU A 11 -2.78 -50.69 0.15
CA LEU A 11 -1.83 -50.07 1.09
C LEU A 11 -0.79 -49.21 0.39
N LEU A 12 -0.30 -49.66 -0.75
CA LEU A 12 0.65 -48.91 -1.55
C LEU A 12 0.03 -47.62 -2.11
N ILE A 13 -1.21 -47.68 -2.57
CA ILE A 13 -1.96 -46.48 -3.02
C ILE A 13 -2.14 -45.50 -1.86
N PHE A 14 -2.54 -45.99 -0.67
CA PHE A 14 -2.63 -45.11 0.51
C PHE A 14 -1.31 -44.49 0.92
N ALA A 15 -0.21 -45.25 0.87
CA ALA A 15 1.13 -44.75 1.17
C ALA A 15 1.56 -43.65 0.16
N VAL A 16 1.30 -43.86 -1.13
CA VAL A 16 1.58 -42.86 -2.16
C VAL A 16 0.73 -41.59 -1.95
N LEU A 17 -0.57 -41.75 -1.70
CA LEU A 17 -1.45 -40.60 -1.42
C LEU A 17 -1.01 -39.83 -0.17
N PHE A 18 -0.55 -40.53 0.87
CA PHE A 18 -0.04 -39.91 2.08
C PHE A 18 1.23 -39.11 1.82
N VAL A 19 2.20 -39.67 1.07
CA VAL A 19 3.44 -38.97 0.68
C VAL A 19 3.13 -37.75 -0.20
N VAL A 20 2.21 -37.87 -1.15
CA VAL A 20 1.75 -36.76 -1.98
C VAL A 20 1.07 -35.68 -1.11
N GLY A 21 0.24 -36.10 -0.15
CA GLY A 21 -0.40 -35.18 0.80
C GLY A 21 0.60 -34.41 1.65
N ILE A 22 1.64 -35.09 2.19
CA ILE A 22 2.74 -34.43 2.93
C ILE A 22 3.48 -33.44 2.02
N PHE A 23 3.77 -33.82 0.79
CA PHE A 23 4.45 -32.94 -0.17
C PHE A 23 3.64 -31.69 -0.46
N ILE A 24 2.34 -31.82 -0.78
CA ILE A 24 1.43 -30.68 -1.00
C ILE A 24 1.35 -29.82 0.26
N PHE A 25 1.17 -30.44 1.43
CA PHE A 25 1.15 -29.71 2.71
C PHE A 25 2.45 -28.91 2.92
N SER A 26 3.60 -29.53 2.67
CA SER A 26 4.90 -28.86 2.82
C SER A 26 5.06 -27.67 1.88
N VAL A 27 4.64 -27.81 0.61
CA VAL A 27 4.66 -26.70 -0.37
C VAL A 27 3.74 -25.57 0.07
N VAL A 28 2.51 -25.89 0.48
CA VAL A 28 1.52 -24.90 0.97
C VAL A 28 2.02 -24.25 2.25
N TYR A 29 2.59 -25.03 3.18
CA TYR A 29 3.15 -24.51 4.43
C TYR A 29 4.30 -23.54 4.17
N VAL A 30 5.29 -23.93 3.36
CA VAL A 30 6.44 -23.07 3.03
C VAL A 30 5.99 -21.83 2.27
N GLY A 31 5.05 -21.96 1.32
CA GLY A 31 4.51 -20.85 0.54
C GLY A 31 3.72 -19.84 1.35
N ASN A 32 3.07 -20.27 2.44
CA ASN A 32 2.24 -19.40 3.28
C ASN A 32 2.87 -19.06 4.65
N ALA A 33 3.98 -19.68 4.99
CA ALA A 33 4.62 -19.50 6.31
C ALA A 33 4.86 -18.03 6.67
N ALA A 34 5.33 -17.23 5.71
CA ALA A 34 5.58 -15.80 5.92
C ALA A 34 4.27 -15.02 6.16
N SER A 35 3.19 -15.37 5.44
CA SER A 35 1.89 -14.68 5.60
C SER A 35 1.20 -15.05 6.90
N TRP A 36 1.29 -16.30 7.33
CA TRP A 36 0.75 -16.74 8.62
C TRP A 36 1.51 -16.15 9.78
N ALA A 37 2.82 -16.07 9.64
CA ALA A 37 3.70 -15.46 10.62
C ALA A 37 3.43 -13.97 10.80
N ALA A 38 3.10 -13.25 9.74
CA ALA A 38 2.80 -11.82 9.77
C ALA A 38 1.43 -11.47 10.40
N TYR A 39 0.61 -12.44 10.78
CA TYR A 39 -0.64 -12.15 11.50
C TYR A 39 -0.34 -11.64 12.92
N PRO A 40 -0.96 -10.52 13.35
CA PRO A 40 -0.75 -9.94 14.68
C PRO A 40 -0.97 -10.92 15.84
N ALA A 41 -1.92 -11.87 15.66
CA ALA A 41 -2.18 -12.92 16.65
C ALA A 41 -1.01 -13.91 16.84
N ASN A 42 -0.10 -13.99 15.88
CA ASN A 42 1.04 -14.90 15.90
C ASN A 42 2.33 -14.24 16.43
N ARG A 43 2.25 -13.01 16.94
CA ARG A 43 3.40 -12.28 17.50
C ARG A 43 4.19 -13.09 18.54
N HIS A 44 3.50 -13.92 19.35
CA HIS A 44 4.12 -14.80 20.35
C HIS A 44 5.08 -15.83 19.75
N ILE A 45 4.93 -16.18 18.47
CA ILE A 45 5.82 -17.11 17.75
C ILE A 45 7.18 -16.42 17.49
N PHE A 46 7.16 -15.09 17.33
CA PHE A 46 8.37 -14.29 17.08
C PHE A 46 8.97 -13.71 18.37
N ASN A 47 8.13 -13.46 19.39
CA ASN A 47 8.58 -12.89 20.67
C ASN A 47 9.42 -13.86 21.52
N ASN A 48 9.46 -15.13 21.19
CA ASN A 48 10.31 -16.07 21.87
C ASN A 48 11.75 -15.97 21.33
N ASN A 49 12.45 -14.88 21.73
CA ASN A 49 13.90 -14.73 21.65
C ASN A 49 14.50 -14.62 20.22
N ALA A 50 14.01 -13.71 19.39
CA ALA A 50 14.89 -13.17 18.36
C ALA A 50 15.98 -12.36 19.06
N ASP A 51 17.03 -13.03 19.53
CA ASP A 51 18.20 -12.35 20.07
C ASP A 51 18.82 -11.49 18.96
N LEU A 52 18.61 -10.19 19.05
CA LEU A 52 19.17 -9.19 18.14
C LEU A 52 20.52 -8.67 18.60
N SER A 53 21.11 -9.26 19.68
CA SER A 53 22.39 -8.82 20.26
C SER A 53 23.56 -8.86 19.27
N GLY A 54 23.49 -9.76 18.28
CA GLY A 54 24.43 -9.84 17.16
C GLY A 54 23.85 -9.43 15.81
N ALA A 55 22.66 -8.82 15.74
CA ALA A 55 22.06 -8.42 14.49
C ALA A 55 22.85 -7.31 13.79
N GLY A 56 22.92 -7.36 12.46
CA GLY A 56 23.54 -6.31 11.65
C GLY A 56 22.75 -4.99 11.68
N GLY A 57 23.29 -3.96 11.03
CA GLY A 57 22.68 -2.64 10.95
C GLY A 57 21.52 -2.58 9.96
N ILE A 58 20.59 -1.66 10.20
CA ILE A 58 19.56 -1.21 9.26
C ILE A 58 19.87 0.25 8.93
N TYR A 59 20.04 0.53 7.66
CA TYR A 59 20.44 1.84 7.17
C TYR A 59 19.42 2.39 6.16
N ASP A 60 19.28 3.70 6.13
CA ASP A 60 18.51 4.37 5.08
C ASP A 60 19.26 4.38 3.73
N ARG A 61 18.67 4.99 2.70
CA ARG A 61 19.27 5.07 1.36
C ARG A 61 20.62 5.79 1.30
N LYS A 62 20.87 6.74 2.24
CA LYS A 62 22.08 7.54 2.36
C LYS A 62 23.13 6.88 3.26
N GLY A 63 22.82 5.74 3.89
CA GLY A 63 23.69 5.06 4.85
C GLY A 63 23.54 5.55 6.28
N SER A 64 22.54 6.38 6.58
CA SER A 64 22.22 6.82 7.94
C SER A 64 21.69 5.65 8.78
N VAL A 65 22.13 5.52 10.00
CA VAL A 65 21.73 4.44 10.90
C VAL A 65 20.27 4.62 11.33
N LEU A 66 19.43 3.63 11.04
CA LEU A 66 18.08 3.53 11.57
C LEU A 66 18.04 2.66 12.84
N ALA A 67 18.78 1.54 12.83
CA ALA A 67 19.05 0.72 13.98
C ALA A 67 20.33 -0.09 13.79
N GLN A 68 21.11 -0.31 14.86
CA GLN A 68 22.31 -1.14 14.83
C GLN A 68 22.56 -1.79 16.18
N THR A 69 23.45 -2.76 16.24
CA THR A 69 23.90 -3.36 17.51
C THR A 69 25.24 -2.75 17.91
N VAL A 70 25.31 -2.23 19.12
CA VAL A 70 26.53 -1.68 19.77
C VAL A 70 26.72 -2.37 21.11
N ASN A 71 27.84 -3.02 21.32
CA ASN A 71 28.15 -3.76 22.56
C ASN A 71 27.05 -4.77 22.96
N GLY A 72 26.48 -5.48 21.98
CA GLY A 72 25.41 -6.45 22.22
C GLY A 72 24.02 -5.86 22.47
N GLN A 73 23.89 -4.53 22.45
CA GLN A 73 22.61 -3.85 22.66
C GLN A 73 22.11 -3.25 21.33
N ARG A 74 20.81 -3.41 21.06
CA ARG A 74 20.17 -2.80 19.90
C ARG A 74 19.90 -1.33 20.16
N VAL A 75 20.49 -0.45 19.36
CA VAL A 75 20.32 1.00 19.41
C VAL A 75 19.67 1.50 18.11
N TYR A 76 18.83 2.50 18.22
CA TYR A 76 18.17 3.16 17.10
C TYR A 76 18.87 4.48 16.75
N SER A 77 18.43 5.13 15.67
CA SER A 77 18.88 6.46 15.27
C SER A 77 18.90 7.44 16.46
N GLU A 78 19.86 8.34 16.51
CA GLU A 78 19.93 9.38 17.54
C GLU A 78 18.80 10.41 17.40
N ASP A 79 18.29 10.62 16.19
CA ASP A 79 17.18 11.54 15.93
C ASP A 79 15.82 10.93 16.28
N ALA A 80 15.12 11.54 17.21
CA ALA A 80 13.79 11.13 17.67
C ALA A 80 12.72 11.22 16.56
N ALA A 81 12.83 12.18 15.63
CA ALA A 81 11.91 12.29 14.53
C ALA A 81 12.09 11.12 13.55
N VAL A 82 13.32 10.76 13.26
CA VAL A 82 13.66 9.58 12.44
C VAL A 82 13.17 8.31 13.11
N ARG A 83 13.45 8.10 14.42
CA ARG A 83 12.96 6.90 15.15
C ARG A 83 11.45 6.73 15.04
N LYS A 84 10.70 7.82 15.27
CA LYS A 84 9.23 7.82 15.18
C LYS A 84 8.75 7.57 13.75
N ALA A 85 9.37 8.23 12.76
CA ALA A 85 8.95 8.14 11.36
C ALA A 85 9.22 6.76 10.74
N THR A 86 10.31 6.12 11.14
CA THR A 86 10.73 4.82 10.59
C THR A 86 10.33 3.62 11.47
N LEU A 87 9.60 3.85 12.57
CA LEU A 87 9.20 2.82 13.51
C LEU A 87 8.57 1.60 12.85
N HIS A 88 7.59 1.82 11.97
CA HIS A 88 6.85 0.73 11.31
C HIS A 88 7.65 0.01 10.21
N ALA A 89 8.72 0.62 9.71
CA ALA A 89 9.66 -0.01 8.79
C ALA A 89 10.73 -0.82 9.53
N VAL A 90 11.32 -0.24 10.59
CA VAL A 90 12.37 -0.88 11.39
C VAL A 90 11.79 -1.93 12.34
N GLY A 91 10.70 -1.59 13.03
CA GLY A 91 10.07 -2.42 14.06
C GLY A 91 10.57 -2.10 15.47
N ASP A 92 9.78 -2.54 16.45
CA ASP A 92 10.10 -2.51 17.88
C ASP A 92 10.87 -3.76 18.29
N LEU A 93 11.43 -3.76 19.52
CA LEU A 93 12.16 -4.92 20.07
C LEU A 93 11.23 -5.99 20.66
N ASP A 94 10.01 -5.59 21.04
CA ASP A 94 9.02 -6.49 21.63
C ASP A 94 8.27 -7.30 20.56
N GLY A 95 8.48 -7.01 19.25
CA GLY A 95 7.87 -7.72 18.13
C GLY A 95 6.39 -7.44 17.91
N TYR A 96 5.85 -6.37 18.48
CA TYR A 96 4.45 -5.97 18.23
C TYR A 96 4.23 -5.51 16.80
N ILE A 97 5.25 -4.88 16.17
CA ILE A 97 5.21 -4.45 14.79
C ILE A 97 5.74 -5.57 13.89
N VAL A 98 4.89 -6.55 13.62
CA VAL A 98 5.25 -7.78 12.88
C VAL A 98 5.76 -7.54 11.46
N THR A 99 5.38 -6.41 10.83
CA THR A 99 5.83 -6.01 9.49
C THR A 99 7.17 -5.27 9.51
N GLY A 100 7.65 -4.85 10.68
CA GLY A 100 8.97 -4.23 10.82
C GLY A 100 10.10 -5.22 10.56
N LEU A 101 11.25 -4.72 10.12
CA LEU A 101 12.40 -5.56 9.76
C LEU A 101 12.95 -6.38 10.94
N HIS A 102 12.86 -5.87 12.18
CA HIS A 102 13.25 -6.63 13.37
C HIS A 102 12.46 -7.94 13.49
N SER A 103 11.18 -7.96 13.08
CA SER A 103 10.35 -9.17 13.09
C SER A 103 10.41 -9.92 11.75
N SER A 104 10.15 -9.25 10.66
CA SER A 104 9.98 -9.89 9.34
C SER A 104 11.31 -10.36 8.71
N TYR A 105 12.43 -9.70 9.05
CA TYR A 105 13.77 -9.99 8.51
C TYR A 105 14.79 -10.42 9.57
N TRP A 106 14.34 -10.81 10.77
CA TRP A 106 15.25 -11.17 11.88
C TRP A 106 16.28 -12.23 11.48
N LYS A 107 15.85 -13.28 10.74
CA LYS A 107 16.77 -14.33 10.25
C LYS A 107 17.89 -13.78 9.38
N LYS A 108 17.57 -12.82 8.53
CA LYS A 108 18.57 -12.14 7.69
C LYS A 108 19.47 -11.27 8.53
N LEU A 109 18.90 -10.47 9.42
CA LEU A 109 19.65 -9.58 10.32
C LEU A 109 20.64 -10.33 11.22
N VAL A 110 20.25 -11.48 11.79
CA VAL A 110 21.13 -12.28 12.63
C VAL A 110 22.03 -13.25 11.87
N GLY A 111 21.95 -13.29 10.53
CA GLY A 111 22.76 -14.19 9.71
C GLY A 111 22.35 -15.66 9.82
N TYR A 112 21.08 -15.94 10.11
CA TYR A 112 20.59 -17.32 10.20
C TYR A 112 20.52 -18.00 8.84
N ASN A 113 21.03 -19.23 8.78
CA ASN A 113 20.80 -20.14 7.65
C ASN A 113 20.50 -21.57 8.17
N LEU A 114 19.83 -22.38 7.33
CA LEU A 114 19.38 -23.73 7.71
C LEU A 114 20.52 -24.72 7.98
N VAL A 115 21.72 -24.49 7.44
CA VAL A 115 22.85 -25.41 7.54
C VAL A 115 23.65 -25.14 8.82
N ASN A 116 23.96 -23.88 9.09
CA ASN A 116 24.88 -23.48 10.15
C ASN A 116 24.17 -22.83 11.37
N GLY A 117 22.83 -22.71 11.31
CA GLY A 117 22.10 -21.91 12.31
C GLY A 117 22.43 -20.43 12.19
N VAL A 118 22.70 -19.76 13.32
CA VAL A 118 23.16 -18.36 13.36
C VAL A 118 24.66 -18.32 13.07
N PHE A 119 25.04 -17.61 12.00
CA PHE A 119 26.42 -17.39 11.61
C PHE A 119 26.77 -15.91 11.69
N GLN A 120 27.50 -15.56 12.74
CA GLN A 120 27.88 -14.19 13.07
C GLN A 120 29.40 -14.06 13.23
N PRO A 121 30.17 -14.02 12.14
CA PRO A 121 31.60 -13.78 12.22
C PRO A 121 31.83 -12.41 12.89
N ASN A 122 32.73 -12.40 13.87
CA ASN A 122 33.00 -11.22 14.72
C ASN A 122 31.77 -10.72 15.51
N GLY A 123 30.82 -11.58 15.85
CA GLY A 123 29.63 -11.24 16.64
C GLY A 123 28.64 -10.35 15.88
N LYS A 124 28.70 -10.26 14.54
CA LYS A 124 27.84 -9.39 13.71
C LYS A 124 27.09 -10.21 12.67
N GLY A 125 25.78 -9.93 12.50
CA GLY A 125 24.94 -10.45 11.42
C GLY A 125 24.99 -9.58 10.17
N ASN A 126 24.00 -9.73 9.27
CA ASN A 126 23.99 -9.02 7.99
C ASN A 126 23.41 -7.61 8.10
N ASP A 127 24.03 -6.67 7.42
CA ASP A 127 23.52 -5.32 7.27
C ASP A 127 22.43 -5.24 6.20
N ILE A 128 21.38 -4.44 6.43
CA ILE A 128 20.30 -4.17 5.49
C ILE A 128 20.29 -2.68 5.15
N ALA A 129 20.50 -2.35 3.89
CA ALA A 129 20.31 -1.00 3.36
C ALA A 129 18.93 -0.88 2.73
N LEU A 130 18.20 0.18 3.09
CA LEU A 130 16.88 0.49 2.58
C LEU A 130 16.94 1.51 1.43
N THR A 131 15.84 1.60 0.70
CA THR A 131 15.60 2.68 -0.27
C THR A 131 14.91 3.88 0.38
N LEU A 132 14.39 3.71 1.61
CA LEU A 132 13.74 4.79 2.36
C LEU A 132 14.72 5.92 2.67
N ASP A 133 14.24 7.15 2.55
CA ASP A 133 14.95 8.36 2.98
C ASP A 133 14.43 8.77 4.36
N ALA A 134 15.30 8.77 5.35
CA ALA A 134 14.94 9.04 6.74
C ALA A 134 14.40 10.46 6.92
N ASP A 135 15.00 11.45 6.23
CA ASP A 135 14.60 12.86 6.30
C ASP A 135 13.22 13.06 5.67
N LEU A 136 12.97 12.39 4.54
CA LEU A 136 11.65 12.41 3.89
C LEU A 136 10.58 11.73 4.77
N CYS A 137 10.91 10.62 5.42
CA CYS A 137 10.01 9.98 6.38
C CYS A 137 9.71 10.90 7.57
N ALA A 138 10.71 11.60 8.12
CA ALA A 138 10.52 12.57 9.20
C ALA A 138 9.65 13.77 8.75
N ALA A 139 9.85 14.27 7.53
CA ALA A 139 9.02 15.32 6.94
C ALA A 139 7.56 14.84 6.76
N ALA A 140 7.34 13.61 6.30
CA ALA A 140 6.01 13.02 6.15
C ALA A 140 5.30 12.84 7.50
N LEU A 141 6.01 12.39 8.53
CA LEU A 141 5.49 12.32 9.90
C LEU A 141 5.06 13.69 10.41
N LYS A 142 5.89 14.70 10.22
CA LYS A 142 5.58 16.08 10.58
C LYS A 142 4.36 16.60 9.82
N ALA A 143 4.23 16.28 8.53
CA ALA A 143 3.10 16.69 7.72
C ALA A 143 1.78 16.02 8.12
N LEU A 144 1.79 14.73 8.52
CA LEU A 144 0.61 14.04 9.09
C LEU A 144 0.15 14.68 10.41
N GLY A 145 1.08 15.20 11.21
CA GLY A 145 0.79 15.94 12.44
C GLY A 145 -0.05 15.13 13.43
N LYS A 146 -1.26 15.61 13.70
CA LYS A 146 -2.20 15.02 14.68
C LYS A 146 -3.05 13.87 14.10
N TYR A 147 -3.05 13.67 12.79
CA TYR A 147 -3.92 12.70 12.16
C TYR A 147 -3.32 11.29 12.23
N SER A 148 -4.15 10.31 12.52
CA SER A 148 -3.86 8.92 12.19
C SER A 148 -3.90 8.76 10.67
N GLY A 149 -3.05 7.88 10.14
CA GLY A 149 -3.02 7.68 8.69
C GLY A 149 -1.70 7.13 8.17
N THR A 150 -1.47 7.33 6.89
CA THR A 150 -0.25 6.84 6.24
C THR A 150 0.14 7.66 5.02
N VAL A 151 1.44 7.72 4.78
CA VAL A 151 2.06 8.30 3.59
C VAL A 151 2.98 7.28 2.95
N GLY A 152 2.83 7.10 1.64
CA GLY A 152 3.76 6.35 0.81
C GLY A 152 4.21 7.16 -0.39
N VAL A 153 5.52 7.12 -0.68
CA VAL A 153 6.11 7.71 -1.89
C VAL A 153 7.09 6.70 -2.48
N TYR A 154 7.00 6.47 -3.78
CA TYR A 154 7.99 5.65 -4.47
C TYR A 154 8.32 6.20 -5.86
N ASN A 155 9.50 5.88 -6.34
CA ASN A 155 9.93 6.16 -7.69
C ASN A 155 9.29 5.14 -8.65
N TYR A 156 8.34 5.58 -9.47
CA TYR A 156 7.60 4.69 -10.38
C TYR A 156 8.42 4.21 -11.60
N LYS A 157 9.66 4.74 -11.78
CA LYS A 157 10.61 4.26 -12.80
C LYS A 157 11.56 3.19 -12.26
N THR A 158 11.98 3.32 -10.99
CA THR A 158 12.97 2.40 -10.38
C THR A 158 12.34 1.37 -9.45
N GLY A 159 11.15 1.66 -8.89
CA GLY A 159 10.49 0.85 -7.87
C GLY A 159 10.93 1.14 -6.44
N GLU A 160 11.90 2.03 -6.22
CA GLU A 160 12.40 2.37 -4.89
C GLU A 160 11.33 3.06 -4.05
N MET A 161 10.98 2.47 -2.89
CA MET A 161 10.19 3.16 -1.86
C MET A 161 11.06 4.23 -1.21
N LEU A 162 10.64 5.48 -1.29
CA LEU A 162 11.35 6.62 -0.71
C LEU A 162 10.81 6.99 0.66
N CYS A 163 9.52 6.78 0.87
CA CYS A 163 8.81 7.07 2.12
C CYS A 163 7.75 6.02 2.40
N MET A 164 7.69 5.57 3.65
CA MET A 164 6.63 4.71 4.20
C MET A 164 6.43 5.07 5.66
N VAL A 165 5.42 5.87 5.96
CA VAL A 165 5.12 6.36 7.31
C VAL A 165 3.70 5.99 7.71
N SER A 166 3.52 5.57 8.95
CA SER A 166 2.21 5.34 9.57
C SER A 166 2.12 6.06 10.90
N THR A 167 0.94 6.56 11.22
CA THR A 167 0.59 7.19 12.51
C THR A 167 -0.70 6.56 13.06
N PRO A 168 -0.88 6.51 14.42
CA PRO A 168 0.04 6.99 15.43
C PRO A 168 1.36 6.22 15.48
N THR A 169 2.35 6.83 16.11
CA THR A 169 3.69 6.27 16.28
C THR A 169 4.23 6.67 17.67
N PHE A 170 5.33 6.09 18.10
CA PHE A 170 6.02 6.46 19.34
C PHE A 170 7.54 6.42 19.17
N ASP A 171 8.25 7.02 20.11
CA ASP A 171 9.70 6.91 20.18
C ASP A 171 10.09 5.63 20.91
N VAL A 172 10.81 4.73 20.24
CA VAL A 172 11.24 3.44 20.80
C VAL A 172 12.15 3.58 22.04
N ASN A 173 12.88 4.72 22.12
CA ASN A 173 13.74 5.01 23.27
C ASN A 173 12.96 5.58 24.46
N GLN A 174 11.71 5.98 24.26
CA GLN A 174 10.80 6.55 25.26
C GLN A 174 9.40 5.96 25.04
N LYS A 175 9.31 4.62 25.07
CA LYS A 175 8.03 3.92 24.85
C LYS A 175 7.02 4.36 25.90
N PRO A 176 5.86 4.93 25.48
CA PRO A 176 4.80 5.30 26.41
C PRO A 176 4.11 4.06 26.99
N ASP A 177 3.39 4.24 28.08
CA ASP A 177 2.46 3.22 28.56
C ASP A 177 1.24 3.18 27.61
N ILE A 178 1.29 2.25 26.66
CA ILE A 178 0.28 2.09 25.61
C ILE A 178 -0.92 1.28 26.15
N GLU A 179 -0.67 0.34 27.04
CA GLU A 179 -1.70 -0.55 27.58
C GLU A 179 -2.59 0.17 28.61
N GLY A 180 -2.02 1.15 29.33
CA GLY A 180 -2.75 2.00 30.29
C GLY A 180 -3.35 3.27 29.68
N ASP A 181 -3.25 3.48 28.36
CA ASP A 181 -3.77 4.70 27.70
C ASP A 181 -5.23 4.57 27.23
N ASP A 182 -6.16 5.11 27.99
CA ASP A 182 -7.58 5.16 27.64
C ASP A 182 -7.95 6.35 26.73
N SER A 183 -6.99 7.22 26.37
CA SER A 183 -7.25 8.41 25.55
C SER A 183 -7.53 8.09 24.08
N GLY A 184 -7.21 6.87 23.63
CA GLY A 184 -7.30 6.47 22.24
C GLY A 184 -6.15 6.99 21.35
N LYS A 185 -5.21 7.76 21.91
CA LYS A 185 -4.08 8.36 21.20
C LYS A 185 -3.20 7.33 20.48
N TYR A 186 -3.04 6.16 21.09
CA TYR A 186 -2.21 5.07 20.56
C TYR A 186 -3.02 3.96 19.87
N THR A 187 -4.29 4.20 19.57
CA THR A 187 -5.13 3.19 18.89
C THR A 187 -4.50 2.74 17.58
N GLY A 188 -4.16 1.44 17.50
CA GLY A 188 -3.51 0.85 16.33
C GLY A 188 -2.07 1.33 16.10
N VAL A 189 -1.35 1.76 17.14
CA VAL A 189 0.02 2.26 17.05
C VAL A 189 1.03 1.22 16.54
N TYR A 190 0.76 -0.07 16.74
CA TYR A 190 1.59 -1.16 16.22
C TYR A 190 1.25 -1.58 14.78
N VAL A 191 0.19 -0.99 14.22
CA VAL A 191 -0.26 -1.32 12.85
C VAL A 191 0.50 -0.48 11.84
N ASN A 192 1.26 -1.14 10.97
CA ASN A 192 1.76 -0.52 9.77
C ASN A 192 0.58 -0.27 8.81
N ARG A 193 -0.01 0.91 8.86
CA ARG A 193 -1.20 1.26 8.09
C ARG A 193 -0.98 1.19 6.58
N PHE A 194 0.25 1.37 6.15
CA PHE A 194 0.59 1.28 4.73
C PHE A 194 0.48 -0.15 4.19
N LEU A 195 0.94 -1.13 4.97
CA LEU A 195 0.91 -2.55 4.58
C LEU A 195 -0.33 -3.28 5.09
N SER A 196 -0.68 -3.06 6.36
CA SER A 196 -1.63 -3.93 7.09
C SER A 196 -3.07 -3.40 7.15
N SER A 197 -3.34 -2.20 6.63
CA SER A 197 -4.69 -1.64 6.60
C SER A 197 -5.30 -1.65 5.20
N SER A 198 -6.63 -1.59 5.16
CA SER A 198 -7.39 -1.30 3.96
C SER A 198 -8.53 -0.34 4.32
N TYR A 199 -8.82 0.58 3.44
CA TYR A 199 -9.74 1.69 3.66
C TYR A 199 -10.73 1.79 2.51
N THR A 200 -11.92 2.32 2.77
CA THR A 200 -12.82 2.76 1.71
C THR A 200 -12.12 3.83 0.88
N PRO A 201 -11.94 3.64 -0.45
CA PRO A 201 -11.17 4.58 -1.27
C PRO A 201 -11.93 5.85 -1.62
N GLY A 202 -13.27 5.82 -1.57
CA GLY A 202 -14.09 6.92 -2.05
C GLY A 202 -13.76 7.30 -3.50
N SER A 203 -13.84 8.57 -3.81
CA SER A 203 -13.66 9.08 -5.19
C SER A 203 -12.30 8.77 -5.84
N THR A 204 -11.31 8.22 -5.13
CA THR A 204 -10.09 7.74 -5.78
C THR A 204 -10.33 6.48 -6.62
N PHE A 205 -11.36 5.69 -6.28
CA PHE A 205 -11.75 4.51 -7.06
C PHE A 205 -12.31 4.87 -8.45
N LYS A 206 -12.77 6.10 -8.65
CA LYS A 206 -13.19 6.59 -9.99
C LYS A 206 -12.09 6.45 -11.04
N LEU A 207 -10.82 6.36 -10.63
CA LEU A 207 -9.71 6.01 -11.54
C LEU A 207 -9.83 4.58 -12.08
N VAL A 208 -10.31 3.63 -11.27
CA VAL A 208 -10.55 2.25 -11.71
C VAL A 208 -11.75 2.19 -12.66
N THR A 209 -12.83 2.90 -12.32
CA THR A 209 -14.03 3.00 -13.16
C THR A 209 -13.72 3.69 -14.49
N ALA A 210 -12.91 4.76 -14.46
CA ALA A 210 -12.44 5.45 -15.66
C ALA A 210 -11.54 4.56 -16.52
N ALA A 211 -10.61 3.79 -15.91
CA ALA A 211 -9.80 2.82 -16.63
C ALA A 211 -10.65 1.72 -17.29
N ALA A 212 -11.74 1.30 -16.67
CA ALA A 212 -12.67 0.35 -17.24
C ALA A 212 -13.36 0.95 -18.48
N ALA A 213 -13.87 2.17 -18.38
CA ALA A 213 -14.53 2.86 -19.48
C ALA A 213 -13.59 3.07 -20.67
N LEU A 214 -12.40 3.60 -20.45
CA LEU A 214 -11.37 3.84 -21.48
C LEU A 214 -10.96 2.58 -22.25
N GLN A 215 -11.09 1.41 -21.64
CA GLN A 215 -10.68 0.15 -22.27
C GLN A 215 -11.82 -0.63 -22.91
N THR A 216 -13.09 -0.24 -22.69
CA THR A 216 -14.25 -1.05 -23.11
C THR A 216 -15.36 -0.26 -23.78
N MET A 217 -15.35 1.08 -23.72
CA MET A 217 -16.38 1.94 -24.32
C MET A 217 -15.75 2.81 -25.41
N GLU A 218 -16.14 2.60 -26.66
CA GLU A 218 -15.62 3.36 -27.80
C GLU A 218 -16.14 4.82 -27.84
N ASP A 219 -17.30 5.06 -27.22
CA ASP A 219 -17.97 6.36 -27.19
C ASP A 219 -17.67 7.21 -25.95
N ILE A 220 -16.75 6.80 -25.08
CA ILE A 220 -16.55 7.42 -23.77
C ILE A 220 -16.19 8.91 -23.84
N ASP A 221 -15.44 9.33 -24.84
CA ASP A 221 -15.03 10.73 -25.03
C ASP A 221 -16.19 11.66 -25.40
N SER A 222 -17.22 11.13 -26.09
CA SER A 222 -18.43 11.86 -26.47
C SER A 222 -19.58 11.70 -25.48
N ARG A 223 -19.47 10.76 -24.55
CA ARG A 223 -20.53 10.42 -23.61
C ARG A 223 -20.70 11.50 -22.55
N THR A 224 -21.93 11.93 -22.35
CA THR A 224 -22.29 12.92 -21.32
C THR A 224 -23.40 12.39 -20.43
N TYR A 225 -23.36 12.81 -19.17
CA TYR A 225 -24.46 12.61 -18.22
C TYR A 225 -24.79 13.92 -17.50
N THR A 226 -26.04 14.05 -17.09
CA THR A 226 -26.51 15.25 -16.39
C THR A 226 -26.59 15.00 -14.89
N CYS A 227 -26.03 15.92 -14.11
CA CYS A 227 -26.04 15.91 -12.66
C CYS A 227 -26.91 17.04 -12.10
N HIS A 228 -28.04 16.71 -11.51
CA HIS A 228 -28.92 17.64 -10.78
C HIS A 228 -28.74 17.47 -9.26
N ARG A 229 -27.51 17.67 -8.75
CA ARG A 229 -27.09 17.36 -7.35
C ARG A 229 -27.16 15.87 -7.00
N GLY A 230 -27.26 15.01 -7.99
CA GLY A 230 -27.38 13.58 -7.87
C GLY A 230 -28.01 12.94 -9.09
N VAL A 231 -28.31 11.67 -8.97
CA VAL A 231 -29.01 10.86 -9.98
C VAL A 231 -29.84 9.80 -9.27
N GLU A 232 -31.00 9.46 -9.84
CA GLU A 232 -31.82 8.33 -9.42
C GLU A 232 -31.38 7.05 -10.14
N ILE A 233 -31.18 5.98 -9.38
CA ILE A 233 -30.87 4.65 -9.90
C ILE A 233 -31.76 3.64 -9.17
N GLU A 234 -32.62 2.94 -9.91
CA GLU A 234 -33.60 1.96 -9.37
C GLU A 234 -34.51 2.51 -8.25
N GLY A 235 -34.89 3.80 -8.36
CA GLY A 235 -35.75 4.46 -7.36
C GLY A 235 -35.02 4.98 -6.13
N GLU A 236 -33.71 4.80 -6.02
CA GLU A 236 -32.87 5.31 -4.94
C GLU A 236 -31.98 6.47 -5.42
N TRP A 237 -31.80 7.46 -4.55
CA TRP A 237 -31.06 8.68 -4.89
C TRP A 237 -29.58 8.57 -4.54
N VAL A 238 -28.70 8.71 -5.54
CA VAL A 238 -27.27 8.90 -5.34
C VAL A 238 -26.93 10.39 -5.32
N SER A 239 -26.59 10.92 -4.15
CA SER A 239 -26.32 12.35 -3.98
C SER A 239 -24.95 12.76 -4.56
N CYS A 240 -24.89 14.02 -5.04
CA CYS A 240 -23.66 14.69 -5.41
C CYS A 240 -23.50 16.00 -4.64
N MET A 241 -22.27 16.39 -4.36
CA MET A 241 -22.00 17.59 -3.54
C MET A 241 -22.48 18.89 -4.18
N SER A 242 -22.54 18.94 -5.51
CA SER A 242 -22.94 20.13 -6.27
C SER A 242 -23.84 19.77 -7.45
N ASN A 243 -24.57 20.75 -7.96
CA ASN A 243 -25.22 20.66 -9.25
C ASN A 243 -24.17 20.94 -10.34
N HIS A 244 -23.76 19.90 -11.07
CA HIS A 244 -22.72 20.03 -12.08
C HIS A 244 -23.27 20.25 -13.50
N GLY A 245 -24.57 20.08 -13.71
CA GLY A 245 -25.18 20.10 -15.05
C GLY A 245 -24.70 18.93 -15.92
N THR A 246 -24.68 19.13 -17.22
CA THR A 246 -24.21 18.13 -18.17
C THR A 246 -22.69 18.17 -18.28
N LEU A 247 -22.04 17.03 -17.99
CA LEU A 247 -20.59 16.89 -17.94
C LEU A 247 -20.08 15.93 -19.00
N THR A 248 -18.92 16.25 -19.55
CA THR A 248 -18.06 15.30 -20.27
C THR A 248 -17.36 14.37 -19.31
N PHE A 249 -16.78 13.28 -19.80
CA PHE A 249 -16.04 12.31 -19.00
C PHE A 249 -14.86 12.96 -18.25
N ARG A 250 -14.09 13.79 -18.93
CA ARG A 250 -12.95 14.52 -18.37
C ARG A 250 -13.38 15.48 -17.25
N ASP A 251 -14.44 16.28 -17.49
CA ASP A 251 -14.92 17.24 -16.51
C ASP A 251 -15.54 16.55 -15.30
N ALA A 252 -16.20 15.40 -15.51
CA ALA A 252 -16.78 14.58 -14.44
C ALA A 252 -15.70 14.02 -13.49
N LEU A 253 -14.53 13.60 -14.02
CA LEU A 253 -13.43 13.17 -13.16
C LEU A 253 -12.83 14.35 -12.41
N ALA A 254 -12.65 15.51 -13.08
CA ALA A 254 -12.10 16.72 -12.48
C ALA A 254 -12.98 17.24 -11.33
N GLN A 255 -14.29 17.33 -11.55
CA GLN A 255 -15.27 17.75 -10.55
C GLN A 255 -15.67 16.62 -9.59
N SER A 256 -15.14 15.43 -9.78
CA SER A 256 -15.46 14.25 -8.96
C SER A 256 -16.95 13.95 -8.87
N CYS A 257 -17.70 14.12 -9.98
CA CYS A 257 -19.14 14.00 -10.02
C CYS A 257 -19.61 12.58 -9.69
N ASN A 258 -20.39 12.44 -8.62
CA ASN A 258 -20.96 11.15 -8.23
C ASN A 258 -22.01 10.69 -9.24
N ALA A 259 -22.89 11.57 -9.68
CA ALA A 259 -23.95 11.22 -10.63
C ALA A 259 -23.41 10.66 -11.96
N TYR A 260 -22.33 11.26 -12.48
CA TYR A 260 -21.67 10.74 -13.70
C TYR A 260 -21.12 9.32 -13.48
N PHE A 261 -20.30 9.15 -12.45
CA PHE A 261 -19.61 7.88 -12.19
C PHE A 261 -20.53 6.76 -11.72
N SER A 262 -21.66 7.09 -11.09
CA SER A 262 -22.72 6.13 -10.77
C SER A 262 -23.36 5.55 -12.03
N GLN A 263 -23.78 6.41 -12.95
CA GLN A 263 -24.35 5.99 -14.22
C GLN A 263 -23.34 5.22 -15.07
N LEU A 264 -22.10 5.72 -15.15
CA LEU A 264 -21.02 5.06 -15.85
C LEU A 264 -20.75 3.64 -15.31
N ALA A 265 -20.76 3.46 -13.97
CA ALA A 265 -20.55 2.14 -13.37
C ALA A 265 -21.68 1.17 -13.71
N VAL A 266 -22.94 1.64 -13.73
CA VAL A 266 -24.09 0.84 -14.14
C VAL A 266 -23.98 0.44 -15.61
N ASP A 267 -23.60 1.36 -16.51
CA ASP A 267 -23.42 1.10 -17.94
C ASP A 267 -22.27 0.13 -18.23
N LEU A 268 -21.17 0.21 -17.47
CA LEU A 268 -20.05 -0.74 -17.54
C LEU A 268 -20.43 -2.15 -17.10
N GLY A 269 -21.29 -2.24 -16.10
CA GLY A 269 -21.70 -3.49 -15.48
C GLY A 269 -20.67 -4.08 -14.52
N ALA A 270 -21.15 -4.96 -13.64
CA ALA A 270 -20.36 -5.57 -12.56
C ALA A 270 -19.17 -6.39 -13.07
N ASP A 271 -19.34 -7.12 -14.17
CA ASP A 271 -18.30 -7.98 -14.74
C ASP A 271 -17.11 -7.18 -15.29
N THR A 272 -17.38 -6.11 -16.05
CA THR A 272 -16.34 -5.25 -16.61
C THR A 272 -15.54 -4.57 -15.49
N LEU A 273 -16.26 -4.01 -14.51
CA LEU A 273 -15.64 -3.33 -13.37
C LEU A 273 -14.81 -4.31 -12.52
N THR A 274 -15.32 -5.53 -12.25
CA THR A 274 -14.60 -6.58 -11.53
C THR A 274 -13.33 -7.02 -12.27
N LYS A 275 -13.42 -7.24 -13.58
CA LYS A 275 -12.26 -7.64 -14.41
C LYS A 275 -11.17 -6.56 -14.41
N THR A 276 -11.56 -5.30 -14.57
CA THR A 276 -10.63 -4.18 -14.56
C THR A 276 -10.01 -3.98 -13.19
N ALA A 277 -10.81 -3.94 -12.13
CA ALA A 277 -10.32 -3.83 -10.77
C ALA A 277 -9.32 -4.97 -10.42
N LYS A 278 -9.62 -6.21 -10.85
CA LYS A 278 -8.70 -7.34 -10.66
C LYS A 278 -7.37 -7.13 -11.40
N LYS A 279 -7.37 -6.65 -12.64
CA LYS A 279 -6.14 -6.30 -13.38
C LYS A 279 -5.35 -5.20 -12.67
N MET A 280 -6.05 -4.26 -12.02
CA MET A 280 -5.47 -3.16 -11.25
C MET A 280 -5.11 -3.53 -9.81
N GLY A 281 -5.17 -4.83 -9.44
CA GLY A 281 -4.65 -5.38 -8.19
C GLY A 281 -5.68 -5.69 -7.11
N PHE A 282 -6.96 -5.38 -7.30
CA PHE A 282 -8.01 -5.78 -6.36
C PHE A 282 -8.17 -7.31 -6.32
N ASN A 283 -8.50 -7.84 -5.14
CA ASN A 283 -8.64 -9.28 -4.89
C ASN A 283 -7.37 -10.09 -5.16
N GLN A 284 -6.20 -9.43 -5.28
CA GLN A 284 -4.90 -10.07 -5.44
C GLN A 284 -4.03 -9.89 -4.20
N SER A 285 -3.07 -10.80 -4.00
CA SER A 285 -2.09 -10.70 -2.92
C SER A 285 -0.97 -9.77 -3.35
N PHE A 286 -0.58 -8.88 -2.45
CA PHE A 286 0.55 -7.95 -2.60
C PHE A 286 1.53 -8.15 -1.46
N ASP A 287 2.79 -7.90 -1.73
CA ASP A 287 3.85 -7.88 -0.74
C ASP A 287 4.84 -6.75 -1.04
N LEU A 288 5.57 -6.33 -0.01
CA LEU A 288 6.74 -5.46 -0.11
C LEU A 288 7.96 -6.25 0.38
N ASP A 289 8.80 -6.68 -0.54
CA ASP A 289 9.98 -7.53 -0.25
C ASP A 289 9.65 -8.81 0.54
N GLY A 290 8.51 -9.45 0.23
CA GLY A 290 8.03 -10.64 0.93
C GLY A 290 7.28 -10.37 2.23
N ILE A 291 7.15 -9.10 2.64
CA ILE A 291 6.28 -8.71 3.75
C ILE A 291 4.85 -8.54 3.20
N PRO A 292 3.89 -9.40 3.62
CA PRO A 292 2.56 -9.38 3.03
C PRO A 292 1.81 -8.09 3.35
N ALA A 293 1.10 -7.57 2.35
CA ALA A 293 0.18 -6.46 2.51
C ALA A 293 -1.28 -6.95 2.62
N LYS A 294 -2.11 -6.16 3.28
CA LYS A 294 -3.56 -6.38 3.33
C LYS A 294 -4.13 -6.32 1.93
N LYS A 295 -4.93 -7.30 1.58
CA LYS A 295 -5.56 -7.36 0.26
C LYS A 295 -6.62 -6.26 0.08
N SER A 296 -6.57 -5.55 -1.05
CA SER A 296 -7.70 -4.75 -1.51
C SER A 296 -8.83 -5.65 -1.97
N THR A 297 -10.07 -5.28 -1.68
CA THR A 297 -11.24 -6.12 -1.97
C THR A 297 -12.31 -5.35 -2.74
N LEU A 298 -12.92 -6.04 -3.70
CA LEU A 298 -14.11 -5.64 -4.43
C LEU A 298 -14.96 -6.88 -4.68
N ASP A 299 -16.20 -6.89 -4.20
CA ASP A 299 -17.16 -7.96 -4.47
C ASP A 299 -18.44 -7.37 -5.07
N LEU A 300 -18.68 -7.69 -6.34
CA LEU A 300 -19.83 -7.24 -7.12
C LEU A 300 -20.71 -8.39 -7.58
N ARG A 301 -20.65 -9.55 -6.91
CA ARG A 301 -21.47 -10.70 -7.24
C ARG A 301 -22.93 -10.49 -6.81
N ASN A 302 -23.88 -10.74 -7.71
CA ASN A 302 -25.32 -10.59 -7.44
C ASN A 302 -25.71 -9.21 -6.88
N ILE A 303 -25.01 -8.16 -7.33
CA ILE A 303 -25.18 -6.80 -6.84
C ILE A 303 -26.37 -6.12 -7.52
N ARG A 304 -27.12 -5.27 -6.79
CA ARG A 304 -28.13 -4.36 -7.36
C ARG A 304 -27.44 -3.23 -8.10
N LYS A 305 -28.12 -2.59 -9.06
CA LYS A 305 -27.54 -1.46 -9.81
C LYS A 305 -27.17 -0.28 -8.92
N ILE A 306 -27.98 0.00 -7.90
CA ILE A 306 -27.68 1.06 -6.93
C ILE A 306 -26.38 0.77 -6.14
N ASP A 307 -26.18 -0.48 -5.71
CA ASP A 307 -24.98 -0.88 -4.97
C ASP A 307 -23.75 -0.87 -5.90
N LEU A 308 -23.93 -1.25 -7.19
CA LEU A 308 -22.90 -1.14 -8.23
C LEU A 308 -22.51 0.33 -8.48
N ALA A 309 -23.47 1.24 -8.49
CA ALA A 309 -23.24 2.66 -8.60
C ALA A 309 -22.38 3.19 -7.44
N TRP A 310 -22.68 2.81 -6.21
CA TRP A 310 -21.89 3.14 -5.02
C TRP A 310 -20.48 2.53 -5.09
N ALA A 311 -20.38 1.27 -5.48
CA ALA A 311 -19.08 0.59 -5.64
C ALA A 311 -18.21 1.27 -6.71
N GLY A 312 -18.79 1.70 -7.82
CA GLY A 312 -18.09 2.44 -8.89
C GLY A 312 -17.52 3.79 -8.47
N MET A 313 -18.01 4.34 -7.37
CA MET A 313 -17.47 5.55 -6.74
C MET A 313 -16.49 5.25 -5.59
N GLY A 314 -16.24 3.96 -5.29
CA GLY A 314 -15.35 3.53 -4.23
C GLY A 314 -15.98 3.52 -2.84
N GLN A 315 -17.29 3.35 -2.78
CA GLN A 315 -18.07 3.14 -1.57
C GLN A 315 -18.57 1.68 -1.50
N TYR A 316 -19.62 1.41 -0.75
CA TYR A 316 -20.17 0.06 -0.54
C TYR A 316 -19.13 -0.84 0.17
N THR A 317 -18.81 -2.00 -0.37
CA THR A 317 -17.86 -2.97 0.21
C THR A 317 -16.42 -2.83 -0.34
N THR A 318 -16.16 -1.77 -1.12
CA THR A 318 -14.86 -1.55 -1.74
C THR A 318 -13.82 -1.15 -0.69
N LEU A 319 -12.74 -1.92 -0.57
CA LEU A 319 -11.63 -1.61 0.32
C LEU A 319 -10.31 -1.61 -0.44
N ALA A 320 -9.46 -0.65 -0.14
CA ALA A 320 -8.20 -0.38 -0.82
C ALA A 320 -7.01 -0.37 0.15
N ASN A 321 -5.98 -1.12 -0.19
CA ASN A 321 -4.71 -1.08 0.54
C ASN A 321 -3.80 0.01 -0.04
N PRO A 322 -3.10 0.80 0.79
CA PRO A 322 -2.25 1.90 0.32
C PRO A 322 -1.10 1.48 -0.61
N LEU A 323 -0.42 0.35 -0.35
CA LEU A 323 0.66 -0.15 -1.21
C LEU A 323 0.13 -0.54 -2.60
N GLN A 324 -1.01 -1.22 -2.65
CA GLN A 324 -1.64 -1.60 -3.93
C GLN A 324 -2.06 -0.36 -4.71
N TYR A 325 -2.65 0.65 -4.04
CA TYR A 325 -3.00 1.92 -4.68
C TYR A 325 -1.77 2.67 -5.21
N LEU A 326 -0.71 2.74 -4.40
CA LEU A 326 0.55 3.36 -4.83
C LEU A 326 1.10 2.67 -6.10
N THR A 327 1.05 1.34 -6.13
CA THR A 327 1.49 0.54 -7.29
C THR A 327 0.62 0.80 -8.52
N MET A 328 -0.69 0.92 -8.33
CA MET A 328 -1.65 1.26 -9.39
C MET A 328 -1.41 2.67 -9.96
N ILE A 329 -1.16 3.65 -9.11
CA ILE A 329 -0.82 5.02 -9.53
C ILE A 329 0.49 5.03 -10.31
N GLY A 330 1.49 4.28 -9.86
CA GLY A 330 2.72 4.11 -10.63
C GLY A 330 2.52 3.44 -11.97
N ALA A 331 1.55 2.53 -12.10
CA ALA A 331 1.19 1.96 -13.40
C ALA A 331 0.59 3.01 -14.33
N ILE A 332 -0.30 3.88 -13.84
CA ILE A 332 -0.84 4.99 -14.64
C ILE A 332 0.31 5.89 -15.13
N ALA A 333 1.20 6.29 -14.23
CA ALA A 333 2.34 7.15 -14.54
C ALA A 333 3.36 6.51 -15.50
N ASN A 334 3.34 5.18 -15.63
CA ASN A 334 4.32 4.41 -16.41
C ASN A 334 3.66 3.61 -17.56
N GLY A 335 2.67 4.19 -18.23
CA GLY A 335 2.05 3.61 -19.43
C GLY A 335 1.36 2.26 -19.20
N GLY A 336 0.72 2.10 -18.05
CA GLY A 336 -0.10 0.94 -17.69
C GLY A 336 0.67 -0.26 -17.10
N VAL A 337 1.98 -0.17 -16.95
CA VAL A 337 2.82 -1.23 -16.36
C VAL A 337 3.53 -0.71 -15.11
N PRO A 338 3.23 -1.23 -13.91
CA PRO A 338 3.91 -0.80 -12.70
C PRO A 338 5.33 -1.35 -12.64
N VAL A 339 6.27 -0.60 -12.11
CA VAL A 339 7.48 -1.15 -11.53
C VAL A 339 7.15 -1.58 -10.10
N LYS A 340 7.49 -2.81 -9.70
CA LYS A 340 7.15 -3.32 -8.38
C LYS A 340 7.86 -2.53 -7.29
N PRO A 341 7.14 -1.96 -6.31
CA PRO A 341 7.75 -1.29 -5.18
C PRO A 341 8.65 -2.24 -4.37
N TYR A 342 9.76 -1.72 -3.86
CA TYR A 342 10.64 -2.39 -2.92
C TYR A 342 11.29 -1.38 -1.97
N MET A 343 11.57 -1.81 -0.73
CA MET A 343 12.27 -0.97 0.26
C MET A 343 13.66 -1.50 0.64
N ILE A 344 13.98 -2.77 0.34
CA ILE A 344 15.29 -3.35 0.63
C ILE A 344 16.19 -3.19 -0.60
N LYS A 345 17.18 -2.29 -0.49
CA LYS A 345 18.16 -2.01 -1.54
C LYS A 345 19.18 -3.14 -1.64
N SER A 346 19.75 -3.53 -0.51
CA SER A 346 20.74 -4.61 -0.43
C SER A 346 20.80 -5.24 0.95
N ILE A 347 21.27 -6.48 0.99
CA ILE A 347 21.68 -7.19 2.21
C ILE A 347 23.13 -7.55 2.04
N THR A 348 23.99 -7.16 2.99
CA THR A 348 25.44 -7.36 2.96
C THR A 348 25.87 -8.20 4.14
N SER A 349 26.68 -9.22 3.90
CA SER A 349 27.24 -10.04 4.99
C SER A 349 28.23 -9.26 5.84
N PRO A 350 28.57 -9.74 7.06
CA PRO A 350 29.58 -9.11 7.91
C PRO A 350 30.97 -9.02 7.26
N MET A 351 31.23 -9.83 6.25
CA MET A 351 32.47 -9.82 5.46
C MET A 351 32.42 -8.88 4.24
N GLY A 352 31.37 -8.06 4.12
CA GLY A 352 31.20 -7.14 2.99
C GLY A 352 30.68 -7.77 1.70
N LEU A 353 30.33 -9.08 1.71
CA LEU A 353 29.83 -9.75 0.53
C LEU A 353 28.34 -9.46 0.32
N PRO A 354 27.88 -9.13 -0.91
CA PRO A 354 26.48 -8.93 -1.19
C PRO A 354 25.73 -10.27 -1.12
N MET A 355 24.75 -10.36 -0.20
CA MET A 355 23.86 -11.50 -0.04
C MET A 355 22.61 -11.36 -0.88
N GLN A 356 22.20 -10.13 -1.12
CA GLN A 356 21.06 -9.78 -1.97
C GLN A 356 21.30 -8.39 -2.56
N VAL A 357 21.15 -8.29 -3.88
CA VAL A 357 21.10 -7.03 -4.62
C VAL A 357 19.78 -7.00 -5.37
N ARG A 358 19.06 -5.90 -5.25
CA ARG A 358 17.77 -5.77 -5.92
C ARG A 358 17.93 -5.40 -7.38
N LEU A 359 17.15 -6.06 -8.22
CA LEU A 359 16.93 -5.68 -9.62
C LEU A 359 15.49 -5.19 -9.75
N ASN A 360 15.33 -4.11 -10.51
CA ASN A 360 14.00 -3.58 -10.83
C ASN A 360 13.17 -4.65 -11.55
N LYS A 361 11.93 -4.83 -11.15
CA LYS A 361 11.01 -5.78 -11.76
C LYS A 361 9.72 -5.08 -12.15
N ASN A 362 9.34 -5.22 -13.41
CA ASN A 362 8.01 -4.82 -13.84
C ASN A 362 6.96 -5.79 -13.29
N GLY A 363 5.82 -5.25 -12.91
CA GLY A 363 4.62 -6.02 -12.64
C GLY A 363 3.89 -6.38 -13.93
N SER A 364 2.76 -7.08 -13.79
CA SER A 364 1.87 -7.34 -14.91
C SER A 364 1.19 -6.03 -15.35
N ARG A 365 0.93 -5.90 -16.66
CA ARG A 365 0.20 -4.76 -17.22
C ARG A 365 -1.19 -4.65 -16.58
N MET A 366 -1.49 -3.49 -16.00
CA MET A 366 -2.77 -3.21 -15.34
C MET A 366 -3.81 -2.63 -16.30
N MET A 367 -3.37 -1.86 -17.30
CA MET A 367 -4.22 -1.26 -18.33
C MET A 367 -3.42 -1.03 -19.62
N THR A 368 -4.11 -0.70 -20.72
CA THR A 368 -3.43 -0.35 -21.97
C THR A 368 -2.63 0.95 -21.79
N LYS A 369 -1.67 1.20 -22.69
CA LYS A 369 -0.88 2.43 -22.65
C LYS A 369 -1.75 3.64 -22.89
N GLU A 370 -2.64 3.54 -23.85
CA GLU A 370 -3.59 4.60 -24.25
C GLU A 370 -4.48 5.00 -23.05
N ALA A 371 -5.06 4.02 -22.35
CA ALA A 371 -5.87 4.27 -21.17
C ALA A 371 -5.06 4.91 -20.04
N ALA A 372 -3.80 4.50 -19.84
CA ALA A 372 -2.93 5.07 -18.83
C ALA A 372 -2.56 6.53 -19.16
N ASP A 373 -2.22 6.82 -20.41
CA ASP A 373 -1.87 8.17 -20.88
C ASP A 373 -3.07 9.11 -20.74
N THR A 374 -4.26 8.69 -21.17
CA THR A 374 -5.50 9.47 -21.03
C THR A 374 -5.83 9.73 -19.56
N LEU A 375 -5.71 8.71 -18.68
CA LEU A 375 -5.91 8.90 -17.25
C LEU A 375 -4.89 9.88 -16.66
N ALA A 376 -3.63 9.82 -17.08
CA ALA A 376 -2.59 10.75 -16.63
C ALA A 376 -2.94 12.20 -17.01
N GLU A 377 -3.40 12.43 -18.25
CA GLU A 377 -3.87 13.73 -18.71
C GLU A 377 -5.10 14.22 -17.92
N MET A 378 -6.07 13.33 -17.66
CA MET A 378 -7.25 13.66 -16.86
C MET A 378 -6.86 13.99 -15.41
N MET A 379 -5.93 13.25 -14.80
CA MET A 379 -5.42 13.53 -13.46
C MET A 379 -4.62 14.85 -13.43
N ARG A 380 -3.90 15.20 -14.48
CA ARG A 380 -3.25 16.50 -14.63
C ARG A 380 -4.29 17.62 -14.72
N TYR A 381 -5.32 17.41 -15.52
CA TYR A 381 -6.44 18.34 -15.66
C TYR A 381 -7.19 18.55 -14.34
N ASN A 382 -7.36 17.52 -13.50
CA ASN A 382 -7.94 17.68 -12.16
C ASN A 382 -7.16 18.71 -11.34
N VAL A 383 -5.83 18.69 -11.42
CA VAL A 383 -5.00 19.62 -10.65
C VAL A 383 -5.07 21.02 -11.25
N SER A 384 -4.86 21.17 -12.57
CA SER A 384 -4.82 22.47 -13.20
C SER A 384 -6.17 23.21 -13.19
N SER A 385 -7.28 22.49 -13.35
CA SER A 385 -8.61 23.11 -13.48
C SER A 385 -9.39 23.22 -12.17
N ASN A 386 -9.15 22.31 -11.21
CA ASN A 386 -9.98 22.21 -10.01
C ASN A 386 -9.21 22.40 -8.68
N TYR A 387 -8.04 21.72 -8.56
CA TYR A 387 -7.30 21.84 -7.28
C TYR A 387 -6.44 23.12 -7.22
N GLY A 388 -5.91 23.55 -8.36
CA GLY A 388 -4.98 24.66 -8.52
C GLY A 388 -3.52 24.23 -8.40
N ASP A 389 -2.71 24.59 -9.40
CA ASP A 389 -1.25 24.32 -9.44
C ASP A 389 -0.49 25.03 -8.31
N ASN A 390 -1.03 26.13 -7.79
CA ASN A 390 -0.49 26.83 -6.64
C ASN A 390 -0.43 26.01 -5.36
N HIS A 391 -1.18 24.91 -5.30
CA HIS A 391 -1.10 23.95 -4.19
C HIS A 391 0.11 23.00 -4.28
N PHE A 392 0.78 22.95 -5.42
CA PHE A 392 1.97 22.11 -5.66
C PHE A 392 3.06 22.92 -6.39
N PRO A 393 3.60 23.98 -5.78
CA PRO A 393 4.49 24.92 -6.46
C PRO A 393 5.73 24.22 -7.02
N GLY A 394 5.99 24.46 -8.32
CA GLY A 394 7.14 23.89 -9.02
C GLY A 394 7.11 22.36 -9.22
N LEU A 395 5.91 21.75 -9.19
CA LEU A 395 5.71 20.33 -9.47
C LEU A 395 4.54 20.13 -10.45
N ASN A 396 4.77 19.32 -11.46
CA ASN A 396 3.73 18.94 -12.42
C ASN A 396 2.93 17.72 -11.89
N VAL A 397 2.03 17.98 -10.92
CA VAL A 397 1.30 16.93 -10.22
C VAL A 397 0.06 16.49 -10.99
N CYS A 398 -0.11 15.19 -11.15
CA CYS A 398 -1.31 14.50 -11.61
C CYS A 398 -1.95 13.81 -10.42
N ALA A 399 -3.18 14.17 -10.04
CA ALA A 399 -3.76 13.66 -8.79
C ALA A 399 -5.28 13.46 -8.82
N LYS A 400 -5.77 12.62 -7.91
CA LYS A 400 -7.19 12.46 -7.56
C LYS A 400 -7.37 12.45 -6.06
N THR A 401 -8.23 13.32 -5.56
CA THR A 401 -8.66 13.31 -4.15
C THR A 401 -9.80 12.33 -3.92
N GLY A 402 -9.91 11.86 -2.69
CA GLY A 402 -11.01 11.03 -2.21
C GLY A 402 -11.53 11.50 -0.87
N THR A 403 -12.82 11.36 -0.69
CA THR A 403 -13.51 11.43 0.58
C THR A 403 -14.11 10.06 0.82
N ALA A 404 -13.71 9.41 1.89
CA ALA A 404 -14.22 8.09 2.24
C ALA A 404 -15.13 8.22 3.47
N GLU A 405 -16.42 8.03 3.28
CA GLU A 405 -17.39 7.95 4.36
C GLU A 405 -17.20 6.62 5.10
N VAL A 406 -17.14 6.68 6.43
CA VAL A 406 -16.79 5.53 7.30
C VAL A 406 -17.85 5.25 8.37
N GLY A 407 -18.98 5.87 8.25
CA GLY A 407 -20.13 5.70 9.14
C GLY A 407 -20.91 6.99 9.33
N GLU A 408 -22.16 6.86 9.76
CA GLU A 408 -23.02 8.01 10.05
C GLU A 408 -22.45 8.80 11.24
N GLY A 409 -22.35 10.13 11.08
CA GLY A 409 -21.80 11.01 12.11
C GLY A 409 -20.28 10.95 12.30
N VAL A 410 -19.57 10.09 11.57
CA VAL A 410 -18.12 10.00 11.63
C VAL A 410 -17.48 10.88 10.56
N THR A 411 -16.49 11.68 10.97
CA THR A 411 -15.72 12.51 10.02
C THR A 411 -15.03 11.63 8.99
N PRO A 412 -15.22 11.87 7.67
CA PRO A 412 -14.67 11.01 6.64
C PRO A 412 -13.15 11.06 6.58
N HIS A 413 -12.55 10.01 6.02
CA HIS A 413 -11.12 10.00 5.72
C HIS A 413 -10.82 10.88 4.51
N SER A 414 -9.71 11.59 4.60
CA SER A 414 -9.18 12.42 3.51
C SER A 414 -8.09 11.67 2.75
N TRP A 415 -8.28 11.49 1.45
CA TRP A 415 -7.33 10.83 0.55
C TRP A 415 -6.82 11.77 -0.52
N ILE A 416 -5.57 11.55 -0.92
CA ILE A 416 -5.06 11.96 -2.22
C ILE A 416 -4.08 10.91 -2.73
N VAL A 417 -4.20 10.61 -4.02
CA VAL A 417 -3.30 9.73 -4.75
C VAL A 417 -2.88 10.41 -6.04
N GLY A 418 -1.64 10.20 -6.44
CA GLY A 418 -1.14 10.84 -7.64
C GLY A 418 0.33 10.56 -7.92
N PHE A 419 0.85 11.27 -8.89
CA PHE A 419 2.26 11.22 -9.27
C PHE A 419 2.73 12.59 -9.79
N VAL A 420 4.02 12.79 -9.77
CA VAL A 420 4.68 13.95 -10.37
C VAL A 420 5.11 13.55 -11.79
N GLN A 421 4.65 14.30 -12.78
CA GLN A 421 4.99 14.09 -14.19
C GLN A 421 6.26 14.91 -14.53
N ASP A 422 7.38 14.45 -13.99
CA ASP A 422 8.70 15.06 -14.16
C ASP A 422 9.76 13.96 -14.17
N GLU A 423 10.70 14.01 -15.10
CA GLU A 423 11.79 13.04 -15.19
C GLU A 423 12.76 13.12 -14.01
N ALA A 424 12.94 14.31 -13.44
CA ALA A 424 13.80 14.51 -12.27
C ALA A 424 13.15 13.98 -10.98
N TYR A 425 11.82 13.95 -10.92
CA TYR A 425 11.04 13.56 -9.75
C TYR A 425 9.94 12.57 -10.11
N PRO A 426 10.26 11.37 -10.67
CA PRO A 426 9.28 10.41 -11.13
C PRO A 426 8.62 9.69 -9.93
N TYR A 427 7.95 10.44 -9.08
CA TYR A 427 7.42 9.96 -7.81
C TYR A 427 5.91 9.79 -7.88
N ALA A 428 5.44 8.59 -7.55
CA ALA A 428 4.04 8.37 -7.22
C ALA A 428 3.85 8.39 -5.70
N PHE A 429 2.66 8.81 -5.27
CA PHE A 429 2.35 9.00 -3.86
C PHE A 429 0.93 8.59 -3.49
N VAL A 430 0.75 8.21 -2.24
CA VAL A 430 -0.53 8.01 -1.58
C VAL A 430 -0.47 8.66 -0.20
N VAL A 431 -1.50 9.41 0.14
CA VAL A 431 -1.68 10.04 1.45
C VAL A 431 -3.09 9.74 1.94
N ILE A 432 -3.20 9.23 3.14
CA ILE A 432 -4.45 8.97 3.84
C ILE A 432 -4.35 9.63 5.22
N ALA A 433 -5.31 10.50 5.52
CA ALA A 433 -5.51 11.06 6.85
C ALA A 433 -6.88 10.63 7.36
N GLU A 434 -6.89 9.80 8.41
CA GLU A 434 -8.12 9.27 9.00
C GLU A 434 -8.90 10.37 9.69
N ASN A 435 -10.23 10.40 9.51
CA ASN A 435 -11.14 11.34 10.14
C ASN A 435 -10.71 12.81 9.98
N ALA A 436 -10.19 13.16 8.81
CA ALA A 436 -9.56 14.44 8.51
C ALA A 436 -10.43 15.39 7.66
N GLY A 437 -11.67 14.99 7.38
CA GLY A 437 -12.67 15.79 6.68
C GLY A 437 -12.78 15.54 5.19
N ALA A 438 -13.84 16.06 4.62
CA ALA A 438 -14.19 15.88 3.23
C ALA A 438 -13.32 16.72 2.27
N GLY A 439 -13.41 16.40 0.97
CA GLY A 439 -12.83 17.17 -0.13
C GLY A 439 -11.33 17.03 -0.34
N GLY A 440 -10.66 16.13 0.37
CA GLY A 440 -9.24 15.88 0.21
C GLY A 440 -8.32 17.06 0.56
N LYS A 441 -8.83 18.12 1.21
CA LYS A 441 -8.06 19.33 1.55
C LYS A 441 -6.87 19.00 2.46
N THR A 442 -7.12 18.25 3.54
CA THR A 442 -6.07 17.85 4.50
C THR A 442 -5.01 16.99 3.83
N ALA A 443 -5.43 15.93 3.10
CA ALA A 443 -4.49 15.05 2.41
C ALA A 443 -3.66 15.79 1.34
N ARG A 444 -4.24 16.80 0.67
CA ARG A 444 -3.57 17.65 -0.32
C ARG A 444 -2.47 18.51 0.30
N ILE A 445 -2.73 19.11 1.48
CA ILE A 445 -1.71 19.87 2.22
C ILE A 445 -0.56 18.97 2.66
N ILE A 446 -0.88 17.77 3.18
CA ILE A 446 0.12 16.78 3.57
C ILE A 446 0.94 16.36 2.35
N ALA A 447 0.28 16.02 1.23
CA ALA A 447 0.95 15.60 0.00
C ALA A 447 1.91 16.67 -0.53
N ASN A 448 1.49 17.95 -0.56
CA ASN A 448 2.38 19.02 -0.97
C ASN A 448 3.63 19.10 -0.09
N SER A 449 3.47 19.10 1.24
CA SER A 449 4.60 19.16 2.17
C SER A 449 5.58 18.01 1.95
N VAL A 450 5.06 16.79 1.72
CA VAL A 450 5.87 15.60 1.45
C VAL A 450 6.57 15.69 0.09
N LEU A 451 5.86 16.11 -0.96
CA LEU A 451 6.44 16.22 -2.30
C LEU A 451 7.51 17.34 -2.41
N GLN A 452 7.33 18.44 -1.67
CA GLN A 452 8.39 19.46 -1.59
C GLN A 452 9.65 18.91 -0.91
N ALA A 453 9.50 18.13 0.19
CA ALA A 453 10.63 17.45 0.82
C ALA A 453 11.24 16.36 -0.09
N ALA A 454 10.43 15.69 -0.91
CA ALA A 454 10.91 14.66 -1.82
C ALA A 454 11.81 15.20 -2.95
N LYS A 455 11.76 16.50 -3.28
CA LYS A 455 12.69 17.11 -4.24
C LYS A 455 14.14 17.04 -3.78
N GLU A 456 14.37 17.01 -2.47
CA GLU A 456 15.72 16.95 -1.89
C GLU A 456 16.29 15.53 -1.85
N VAL A 457 15.46 14.52 -2.16
CA VAL A 457 15.89 13.11 -2.21
C VAL A 457 16.69 12.88 -3.50
N ARG A 458 17.98 12.58 -3.35
CA ARG A 458 18.91 12.30 -4.45
C ARG A 458 19.31 10.82 -4.52
#